data_a99af94d40aba8c1f205b6cd53f667d5
#
_entry.id   a99af94d40aba8c1f205b6cd53f667d5
#
_cell.length_a   1.000
_cell.length_b   1.000
_cell.length_c   1.000
_cell.angle_alpha   90.00
_cell.angle_beta   90.00
_cell.angle_gamma   90.00
#
_symmetry.space_group_name_H-M   'P 1'
#
loop_
_entity.id
_entity.type
_entity.pdbx_description
1 polymer ?
#
loop_
_entity_poly.entity_id
_entity_poly.type
_entity_poly.pdbx_seq_one_letter_code
_entity_poly.pdbx_strand_id
1 'polypeptide(L)'
;MYNPFSKANRDDLLALLSLGHDVGLHFDASLYEDSAEAIEDAVQTECQVLENLLQRRVSVVSFHRPAKSLLGRRGSIAGRIQTYQHEFYEEIGYCSDSRGAWHHGSPLSNKAVIEKRAIQLLTHPIWWCAPGKDAVEKLNWFVGQKQKLLQYELAQNCEPYREVFTGELPSIGSLGRN
;
A
#
# COMPACT_ATOMS: atom_id res chain seq x y z
N MET A 1 10.35 -3.64 -2.50
CA MET A 1 9.85 -2.24 -2.50
C MET A 1 9.02 -2.07 -3.77
N TYR A 2 7.91 -1.39 -3.71
CA TYR A 2 7.11 -1.06 -4.90
C TYR A 2 7.79 0.08 -5.66
N ASN A 3 8.10 -0.13 -6.94
CA ASN A 3 8.69 0.90 -7.78
C ASN A 3 7.60 1.50 -8.68
N PRO A 4 7.07 2.69 -8.38
CA PRO A 4 6.01 3.32 -9.18
C PRO A 4 6.46 3.71 -10.59
N PHE A 5 7.78 3.82 -10.81
CA PHE A 5 8.34 4.17 -12.12
C PHE A 5 8.47 2.98 -13.09
N SER A 6 8.30 1.74 -12.62
CA SER A 6 8.23 0.62 -13.54
C SER A 6 6.96 0.70 -14.39
N LYS A 7 7.05 0.33 -15.68
CA LYS A 7 5.91 0.38 -16.59
C LYS A 7 4.72 -0.41 -16.05
N ALA A 8 4.94 -1.63 -15.57
CA ALA A 8 3.88 -2.50 -15.06
C ALA A 8 3.15 -1.86 -13.88
N ASN A 9 3.88 -1.35 -12.87
CA ASN A 9 3.27 -0.73 -11.71
C ASN A 9 2.52 0.57 -12.05
N ARG A 10 3.04 1.34 -13.00
CA ARG A 10 2.35 2.53 -13.50
C ARG A 10 1.05 2.17 -14.21
N ASP A 11 1.07 1.16 -15.07
CA ASP A 11 -0.10 0.68 -15.79
C ASP A 11 -1.19 0.19 -14.81
N ASP A 12 -0.80 -0.51 -13.72
CA ASP A 12 -1.72 -0.94 -12.66
C ASP A 12 -2.33 0.26 -11.92
N LEU A 13 -1.53 1.28 -11.57
CA LEU A 13 -2.04 2.50 -10.93
C LEU A 13 -3.03 3.25 -11.83
N LEU A 14 -2.72 3.36 -13.12
CA LEU A 14 -3.63 3.99 -14.08
C LEU A 14 -4.92 3.18 -14.27
N ALA A 15 -4.84 1.85 -14.24
CA ALA A 15 -6.02 0.98 -14.28
C ALA A 15 -6.90 1.20 -13.04
N LEU A 16 -6.33 1.28 -11.82
CA LEU A 16 -7.08 1.59 -10.60
C LEU A 16 -7.80 2.95 -10.70
N LEU A 17 -7.10 3.98 -11.19
CA LEU A 17 -7.71 5.29 -11.41
C LEU A 17 -8.86 5.24 -12.44
N SER A 18 -8.72 4.43 -13.51
CA SER A 18 -9.78 4.26 -14.53
C SER A 18 -11.02 3.54 -14.00
N LEU A 19 -10.87 2.73 -12.95
CA LEU A 19 -11.96 2.08 -12.23
C LEU A 19 -12.65 2.99 -11.19
N GLY A 20 -12.22 4.23 -11.07
CA GLY A 20 -12.79 5.20 -10.14
C GLY A 20 -12.21 5.15 -8.73
N HIS A 21 -11.09 4.45 -8.52
CA HIS A 21 -10.36 4.48 -7.25
C HIS A 21 -9.44 5.68 -7.18
N ASP A 22 -9.17 6.16 -5.97
CA ASP A 22 -8.11 7.13 -5.72
C ASP A 22 -6.79 6.42 -5.37
N VAL A 23 -5.67 7.07 -5.71
CA VAL A 23 -4.33 6.65 -5.31
C VAL A 23 -3.79 7.62 -4.28
N GLY A 24 -3.43 7.11 -3.10
CA GLY A 24 -2.82 7.87 -2.02
C GLY A 24 -1.36 7.51 -1.81
N LEU A 25 -0.64 8.36 -1.06
CA LEU A 25 0.72 8.09 -0.62
C LEU A 25 0.70 7.21 0.63
N HIS A 26 1.47 6.11 0.62
CA HIS A 26 1.78 5.33 1.82
C HIS A 26 3.18 5.70 2.31
N PHE A 27 3.24 6.73 3.16
CA PHE A 27 4.44 7.42 3.58
C PHE A 27 5.16 6.69 4.72
N ASP A 28 6.48 6.53 4.60
CA ASP A 28 7.32 5.99 5.67
C ASP A 28 8.09 7.10 6.38
N ALA A 29 7.54 7.57 7.49
CA ALA A 29 8.14 8.63 8.29
C ALA A 29 9.52 8.26 8.88
N SER A 30 9.86 6.97 8.97
CA SER A 30 11.15 6.53 9.52
C SER A 30 12.34 6.85 8.63
N LEU A 31 12.11 7.27 7.39
CA LEU A 31 13.14 7.66 6.43
C LEU A 31 13.60 9.12 6.60
N TYR A 32 12.92 9.89 7.44
CA TYR A 32 13.11 11.33 7.59
C TYR A 32 13.38 11.72 9.04
N GLU A 33 13.84 12.95 9.23
CA GLU A 33 13.98 13.52 10.57
C GLU A 33 12.61 13.61 11.26
N ASP A 34 12.56 13.24 12.56
CA ASP A 34 11.33 13.28 13.37
C ASP A 34 11.01 14.72 13.82
N SER A 35 10.77 15.59 12.83
CA SER A 35 10.27 16.94 13.05
C SER A 35 9.03 17.19 12.18
N ALA A 36 8.13 18.04 12.66
CA ALA A 36 6.88 18.31 11.95
C ALA A 36 7.15 18.95 10.57
N GLU A 37 8.13 19.82 10.48
CA GLU A 37 8.52 20.51 9.24
C GLU A 37 9.13 19.53 8.24
N ALA A 38 10.10 18.68 8.66
CA ALA A 38 10.73 17.70 7.78
C ALA A 38 9.71 16.68 7.23
N ILE A 39 8.77 16.24 8.06
CA ILE A 39 7.69 15.32 7.63
C ILE A 39 6.74 16.01 6.65
N GLU A 40 6.36 17.28 6.90
CA GLU A 40 5.49 18.05 6.01
C GLU A 40 6.14 18.21 4.62
N ASP A 41 7.41 18.60 4.56
CA ASP A 41 8.18 18.79 3.33
C ASP A 41 8.39 17.47 2.58
N ALA A 42 8.69 16.40 3.30
CA ALA A 42 8.88 15.09 2.70
C ALA A 42 7.57 14.56 2.09
N VAL A 43 6.46 14.67 2.80
CA VAL A 43 5.12 14.31 2.28
C VAL A 43 4.79 15.14 1.04
N GLN A 44 5.04 16.45 1.06
CA GLN A 44 4.81 17.30 -0.10
C GLN A 44 5.63 16.83 -1.30
N THR A 45 6.90 16.52 -1.09
CA THR A 45 7.83 16.09 -2.14
C THR A 45 7.42 14.74 -2.74
N GLU A 46 7.15 13.72 -1.90
CA GLU A 46 6.75 12.40 -2.39
C GLU A 46 5.38 12.43 -3.10
N CYS A 47 4.42 13.20 -2.59
CA CYS A 47 3.15 13.40 -3.27
C CYS A 47 3.33 14.06 -4.64
N GLN A 48 4.19 15.07 -4.75
CA GLN A 48 4.46 15.75 -6.02
C GLN A 48 5.06 14.78 -7.06
N VAL A 49 5.91 13.86 -6.64
CA VAL A 49 6.46 12.81 -7.52
C VAL A 49 5.35 11.90 -8.05
N LEU A 50 4.44 11.45 -7.19
CA LEU A 50 3.30 10.63 -7.61
C LEU A 50 2.31 11.41 -8.49
N GLU A 51 2.02 12.66 -8.17
CA GLU A 51 1.15 13.54 -8.95
C GLU A 51 1.69 13.76 -10.37
N ASN A 52 3.00 13.96 -10.50
CA ASN A 52 3.66 14.09 -11.80
C ASN A 52 3.60 12.78 -12.60
N LEU A 53 3.78 11.64 -11.93
CA LEU A 53 3.71 10.32 -12.57
C LEU A 53 2.30 9.99 -13.07
N LEU A 54 1.29 10.27 -12.26
CA LEU A 54 -0.09 9.85 -12.50
C LEU A 54 -0.93 10.93 -13.21
N GLN A 55 -0.42 12.17 -13.32
CA GLN A 55 -1.15 13.36 -13.81
C GLN A 55 -2.48 13.55 -13.07
N ARG A 56 -2.47 13.24 -11.76
CA ARG A 56 -3.61 13.29 -10.85
C ARG A 56 -3.16 13.78 -9.48
N ARG A 57 -4.02 14.51 -8.79
CA ARG A 57 -3.76 14.94 -7.42
C ARG A 57 -3.77 13.73 -6.47
N VAL A 58 -2.78 13.68 -5.59
CA VAL A 58 -2.75 12.80 -4.43
C VAL A 58 -3.38 13.54 -3.26
N SER A 59 -4.59 13.18 -2.87
CA SER A 59 -5.37 13.89 -1.85
C SER A 59 -5.31 13.25 -0.47
N VAL A 60 -4.79 12.03 -0.37
CA VAL A 60 -4.77 11.23 0.85
C VAL A 60 -3.37 10.67 1.11
N VAL A 61 -2.97 10.71 2.38
CA VAL A 61 -1.72 10.13 2.88
C VAL A 61 -2.03 9.14 4.00
N SER A 62 -1.46 7.95 3.92
CA SER A 62 -1.40 7.00 5.03
C SER A 62 0.03 6.81 5.47
N PHE A 63 0.25 6.35 6.72
CA PHE A 63 1.59 6.14 7.24
C PHE A 63 1.94 4.66 7.34
N HIS A 64 3.14 4.32 6.86
CA HIS A 64 3.76 3.05 7.16
C HIS A 64 4.35 3.11 8.57
N ARG A 65 3.82 2.32 9.51
CA ARG A 65 4.23 2.34 10.93
C ARG A 65 4.15 3.74 11.56
N PRO A 66 2.93 4.31 11.70
CA PRO A 66 2.80 5.67 12.20
C PRO A 66 3.40 5.81 13.59
N ALA A 67 4.20 6.86 13.80
CA ALA A 67 4.61 7.26 15.14
C ALA A 67 3.39 7.64 15.99
N LYS A 68 3.47 7.43 17.30
CA LYS A 68 2.36 7.78 18.22
C LYS A 68 1.93 9.24 18.11
N SER A 69 2.87 10.14 17.80
CA SER A 69 2.64 11.57 17.58
C SER A 69 1.76 11.90 16.36
N LEU A 70 1.63 10.95 15.42
CA LEU A 70 0.81 11.11 14.20
C LEU A 70 -0.61 10.56 14.36
N LEU A 71 -0.85 9.71 15.39
CA LEU A 71 -2.16 9.12 15.64
C LEU A 71 -3.08 10.14 16.30
N GLY A 72 -4.29 10.30 15.79
CA GLY A 72 -5.30 11.22 16.31
C GLY A 72 -4.96 12.71 16.14
N ARG A 73 -3.90 13.06 15.42
CA ARG A 73 -3.54 14.44 15.13
C ARG A 73 -4.65 15.11 14.31
N ARG A 74 -5.04 16.33 14.68
CA ARG A 74 -6.00 17.12 13.92
C ARG A 74 -5.31 17.83 12.75
N GLY A 75 -6.05 17.99 11.67
CA GLY A 75 -5.63 18.75 10.50
C GLY A 75 -4.93 17.94 9.42
N SER A 76 -4.75 18.56 8.28
CA SER A 76 -4.09 17.98 7.10
C SER A 76 -2.58 17.92 7.25
N ILE A 77 -1.94 17.15 6.37
CA ILE A 77 -0.48 17.13 6.17
C ILE A 77 -0.18 17.51 4.72
N ALA A 78 0.66 18.51 4.50
CA ALA A 78 0.95 19.06 3.17
C ALA A 78 -0.32 19.35 2.34
N GLY A 79 -1.37 19.86 3.01
CA GLY A 79 -2.68 20.14 2.38
C GLY A 79 -3.48 18.91 1.97
N ARG A 80 -3.16 17.71 2.51
CA ARG A 80 -3.78 16.41 2.21
C ARG A 80 -4.41 15.80 3.46
N ILE A 81 -5.47 15.03 3.27
CA ILE A 81 -6.08 14.22 4.32
C ILE A 81 -5.08 13.14 4.75
N GLN A 82 -4.85 12.99 6.04
CA GLN A 82 -4.11 11.84 6.57
C GLN A 82 -5.07 10.85 7.25
N THR A 83 -4.92 9.55 6.98
CA THR A 83 -5.86 8.52 7.40
C THR A 83 -5.84 8.21 8.90
N TYR A 84 -4.90 8.78 9.66
CA TYR A 84 -4.80 8.64 11.11
C TYR A 84 -5.21 9.91 11.87
N GLN A 85 -5.78 10.91 11.18
CA GLN A 85 -6.32 12.07 11.88
C GLN A 85 -7.53 11.68 12.72
N HIS A 86 -7.86 12.51 13.71
CA HIS A 86 -8.85 12.25 14.75
C HIS A 86 -10.19 11.73 14.19
N GLU A 87 -10.69 12.34 13.15
CA GLU A 87 -11.97 11.99 12.51
C GLU A 87 -12.01 10.55 11.99
N PHE A 88 -10.89 10.06 11.44
CA PHE A 88 -10.79 8.71 10.87
C PHE A 88 -10.31 7.66 11.87
N TYR A 89 -9.71 8.06 12.98
CA TYR A 89 -9.11 7.14 13.92
C TYR A 89 -9.95 6.97 15.21
N GLU A 90 -10.68 8.01 15.64
CA GLU A 90 -11.45 8.01 16.89
C GLU A 90 -12.96 8.18 16.70
N GLU A 91 -13.43 8.98 15.70
CA GLU A 91 -14.85 9.32 15.57
C GLU A 91 -15.63 8.28 14.77
N ILE A 92 -15.00 7.62 13.78
CA ILE A 92 -15.64 6.56 13.00
C ILE A 92 -15.13 5.18 13.42
N GLY A 93 -15.82 4.11 13.00
CA GLY A 93 -15.38 2.75 13.26
C GLY A 93 -14.04 2.46 12.54
N TYR A 94 -13.21 1.65 13.16
CA TYR A 94 -11.95 1.21 12.57
C TYR A 94 -11.86 -0.32 12.53
N CYS A 95 -11.39 -0.85 11.42
CA CYS A 95 -11.15 -2.27 11.24
C CYS A 95 -9.90 -2.48 10.38
N SER A 96 -9.09 -3.48 10.70
CA SER A 96 -7.86 -3.77 9.99
C SER A 96 -7.56 -5.26 9.94
N ASP A 97 -7.06 -5.74 8.80
CA ASP A 97 -6.52 -7.09 8.61
C ASP A 97 -5.00 -7.16 8.81
N SER A 98 -4.40 -6.16 9.44
CA SER A 98 -2.97 -6.09 9.73
C SER A 98 -2.47 -7.39 10.36
N ARG A 99 -1.29 -7.84 9.93
CA ARG A 99 -0.68 -9.11 10.35
C ARG A 99 -1.51 -10.36 10.01
N GLY A 100 -2.39 -10.27 9.03
CA GLY A 100 -3.17 -11.42 8.53
C GLY A 100 -4.37 -11.82 9.40
N ALA A 101 -4.81 -10.97 10.31
CA ALA A 101 -5.99 -11.22 11.14
C ALA A 101 -6.76 -9.94 11.45
N TRP A 102 -8.05 -10.07 11.70
CA TRP A 102 -8.94 -9.01 12.13
C TRP A 102 -8.80 -8.73 13.65
N HIS A 103 -7.70 -8.08 14.05
CA HIS A 103 -7.39 -7.81 15.48
C HIS A 103 -8.41 -6.90 16.17
N HIS A 104 -9.15 -6.10 15.40
CA HIS A 104 -10.22 -5.22 15.91
C HIS A 104 -11.63 -5.78 15.61
N GLY A 105 -11.74 -7.09 15.45
CA GLY A 105 -12.98 -7.78 15.06
C GLY A 105 -13.23 -7.75 13.55
N SER A 106 -14.08 -8.66 13.08
CA SER A 106 -14.50 -8.68 11.67
C SER A 106 -15.23 -7.39 11.29
N PRO A 107 -15.06 -6.85 10.09
CA PRO A 107 -15.82 -5.69 9.62
C PRO A 107 -17.30 -5.82 9.84
N LEU A 108 -17.89 -7.00 9.57
CA LEU A 108 -19.33 -7.25 9.71
C LEU A 108 -19.82 -7.26 11.18
N SER A 109 -18.94 -7.52 12.14
CA SER A 109 -19.24 -7.48 13.57
C SER A 109 -18.83 -6.17 14.24
N ASN A 110 -18.24 -5.23 13.48
CA ASN A 110 -17.87 -3.92 14.01
C ASN A 110 -19.11 -3.12 14.41
N LYS A 111 -19.10 -2.56 15.63
CA LYS A 111 -20.22 -1.80 16.18
C LYS A 111 -20.69 -0.67 15.25
N ALA A 112 -19.76 0.04 14.61
CA ALA A 112 -20.11 1.10 13.69
C ALA A 112 -20.88 0.58 12.47
N VAL A 113 -20.54 -0.61 11.95
CA VAL A 113 -21.27 -1.23 10.83
C VAL A 113 -22.66 -1.68 11.28
N ILE A 114 -22.78 -2.32 12.45
CA ILE A 114 -24.07 -2.73 13.02
C ILE A 114 -25.00 -1.52 13.23
N GLU A 115 -24.44 -0.41 13.69
CA GLU A 115 -25.16 0.86 13.90
C GLU A 115 -25.30 1.70 12.62
N LYS A 116 -24.91 1.19 11.45
CA LYS A 116 -24.94 1.88 10.14
C LYS A 116 -24.19 3.21 10.14
N ARG A 117 -23.10 3.28 10.87
CA ARG A 117 -22.16 4.43 10.89
C ARG A 117 -20.98 4.21 9.95
N ALA A 118 -20.25 5.26 9.68
CA ALA A 118 -19.03 5.19 8.88
C ALA A 118 -17.95 4.31 9.54
N ILE A 119 -17.17 3.65 8.69
CA ILE A 119 -16.03 2.82 9.10
C ILE A 119 -14.83 3.12 8.20
N GLN A 120 -13.65 3.21 8.79
CA GLN A 120 -12.38 3.12 8.09
C GLN A 120 -11.94 1.66 8.06
N LEU A 121 -11.81 1.11 6.86
CA LEU A 121 -11.37 -0.27 6.64
C LEU A 121 -9.98 -0.27 6.03
N LEU A 122 -8.99 -0.77 6.78
CA LEU A 122 -7.62 -1.00 6.30
C LEU A 122 -7.46 -2.45 5.87
N THR A 123 -7.06 -2.67 4.62
CA THR A 123 -6.85 -4.01 4.08
C THR A 123 -5.50 -4.11 3.38
N HIS A 124 -4.94 -5.32 3.39
CA HIS A 124 -3.68 -5.64 2.71
C HIS A 124 -3.95 -6.73 1.67
N PRO A 125 -3.77 -6.45 0.36
CA PRO A 125 -4.11 -7.40 -0.71
C PRO A 125 -3.47 -8.78 -0.57
N ILE A 126 -2.29 -8.88 0.04
CA ILE A 126 -1.62 -10.16 0.28
C ILE A 126 -2.51 -11.17 1.02
N TRP A 127 -3.33 -10.72 1.97
CA TRP A 127 -4.20 -11.62 2.75
C TRP A 127 -5.38 -12.17 1.94
N TRP A 128 -5.72 -11.50 0.85
CA TRP A 128 -6.85 -11.84 -0.03
C TRP A 128 -6.41 -12.57 -1.29
N CYS A 129 -5.27 -12.17 -1.87
CA CYS A 129 -4.82 -12.62 -3.19
C CYS A 129 -3.82 -13.78 -3.12
N ALA A 130 -2.99 -13.86 -2.06
CA ALA A 130 -2.01 -14.93 -1.93
C ALA A 130 -2.68 -16.25 -1.54
N PRO A 131 -2.35 -17.37 -2.19
CA PRO A 131 -2.77 -18.69 -1.75
C PRO A 131 -2.10 -19.05 -0.42
N GLY A 132 -2.77 -19.86 0.37
CA GLY A 132 -2.27 -20.32 1.68
C GLY A 132 -3.38 -20.32 2.73
N LYS A 133 -3.25 -21.21 3.72
CA LYS A 133 -4.23 -21.39 4.79
C LYS A 133 -4.05 -20.35 5.90
N ASP A 134 -2.82 -19.89 6.10
CA ASP A 134 -2.46 -18.95 7.14
C ASP A 134 -1.52 -17.84 6.62
N ALA A 135 -1.19 -16.89 7.49
CA ALA A 135 -0.37 -15.75 7.15
C ALA A 135 1.06 -16.15 6.73
N VAL A 136 1.62 -17.21 7.34
CA VAL A 136 3.00 -17.66 7.05
C VAL A 136 3.07 -18.28 5.66
N GLU A 137 2.10 -19.14 5.30
CA GLU A 137 2.04 -19.74 3.96
C GLU A 137 1.87 -18.65 2.88
N LYS A 138 1.02 -17.65 3.11
CA LYS A 138 0.82 -16.52 2.19
C LYS A 138 2.08 -15.68 2.03
N LEU A 139 2.80 -15.41 3.12
CA LEU A 139 4.06 -14.68 3.08
C LEU A 139 5.16 -15.49 2.37
N ASN A 140 5.26 -16.80 2.61
CA ASN A 140 6.22 -17.65 1.92
C ASN A 140 5.94 -17.70 0.41
N TRP A 141 4.67 -17.81 0.02
CA TRP A 141 4.30 -17.72 -1.39
C TRP A 141 4.74 -16.37 -1.99
N PHE A 142 4.45 -15.26 -1.32
CA PHE A 142 4.85 -13.93 -1.77
C PHE A 142 6.36 -13.79 -1.93
N VAL A 143 7.15 -14.27 -0.97
CA VAL A 143 8.62 -14.27 -1.04
C VAL A 143 9.08 -15.05 -2.27
N GLY A 144 8.52 -16.25 -2.51
CA GLY A 144 8.83 -17.06 -3.68
C GLY A 144 8.51 -16.32 -5.01
N GLN A 145 7.38 -15.59 -5.09
CA GLN A 145 7.06 -14.79 -6.27
C GLN A 145 8.04 -13.63 -6.47
N LYS A 146 8.44 -12.96 -5.40
CA LYS A 146 9.45 -11.87 -5.47
C LYS A 146 10.82 -12.38 -5.90
N GLN A 147 11.21 -13.57 -5.47
CA GLN A 147 12.45 -14.19 -5.90
C GLN A 147 12.43 -14.51 -7.40
N LYS A 148 11.34 -15.08 -7.91
CA LYS A 148 11.16 -15.33 -9.35
C LYS A 148 11.21 -14.04 -10.18
N LEU A 149 10.55 -12.97 -9.68
CA LEU A 149 10.58 -11.67 -10.34
C LEU A 149 12.00 -11.10 -10.41
N LEU A 150 12.75 -11.16 -9.31
CA LEU A 150 14.14 -10.71 -9.28
C LEU A 150 15.02 -11.49 -10.27
N GLN A 151 14.86 -12.81 -10.33
CA GLN A 151 15.58 -13.66 -11.27
C GLN A 151 15.23 -13.30 -12.73
N TYR A 152 13.96 -13.06 -13.01
CA TYR A 152 13.51 -12.62 -14.33
C TYR A 152 14.09 -11.25 -14.70
N GLU A 153 14.05 -10.28 -13.80
CA GLU A 153 14.62 -8.94 -14.02
C GLU A 153 16.14 -9.02 -14.28
N LEU A 154 16.87 -9.86 -13.55
CA LEU A 154 18.28 -10.11 -13.78
C LEU A 154 18.52 -10.70 -15.18
N ALA A 155 17.72 -11.68 -15.61
CA ALA A 155 17.82 -12.26 -16.93
C ALA A 155 17.54 -11.26 -18.06
N GLN A 156 16.67 -10.26 -17.81
CA GLN A 156 16.41 -9.20 -18.78
C GLN A 156 17.57 -8.20 -18.91
N ASN A 157 18.31 -7.97 -17.83
CA ASN A 157 19.30 -6.90 -17.74
C ASN A 157 20.76 -7.39 -17.73
N CYS A 158 21.00 -8.70 -17.60
CA CYS A 158 22.33 -9.28 -17.48
C CYS A 158 22.49 -10.47 -18.45
N GLU A 159 23.26 -10.31 -19.52
CA GLU A 159 23.46 -11.31 -20.55
C GLU A 159 24.02 -12.63 -20.00
N PRO A 160 25.08 -12.67 -19.17
CA PRO A 160 25.58 -13.91 -18.59
C PRO A 160 24.55 -14.67 -17.72
N TYR A 161 23.63 -13.94 -17.08
CA TYR A 161 22.56 -14.56 -16.31
C TYR A 161 21.42 -15.07 -17.20
N ARG A 162 21.16 -14.40 -18.32
CA ARG A 162 20.14 -14.80 -19.30
C ARG A 162 20.44 -16.18 -19.91
N GLU A 163 21.70 -16.47 -20.18
CA GLU A 163 22.13 -17.75 -20.76
C GLU A 163 21.86 -18.95 -19.86
N VAL A 164 21.86 -18.77 -18.54
CA VAL A 164 21.63 -19.81 -17.54
C VAL A 164 20.24 -19.79 -16.92
N PHE A 165 19.44 -18.78 -17.22
CA PHE A 165 18.11 -18.63 -16.67
C PHE A 165 17.12 -19.57 -17.37
N THR A 166 16.61 -20.53 -16.63
CA THR A 166 15.58 -21.49 -17.07
C THR A 166 14.21 -21.27 -16.43
N GLY A 167 14.05 -20.15 -15.69
CA GLY A 167 12.84 -19.86 -14.91
C GLY A 167 11.69 -19.35 -15.77
N GLU A 168 10.48 -19.56 -15.28
CA GLU A 168 9.25 -19.00 -15.84
C GLU A 168 8.96 -17.58 -15.29
N LEU A 169 8.18 -16.83 -16.05
CA LEU A 169 7.63 -15.55 -15.58
C LEU A 169 6.90 -15.73 -14.25
N PRO A 170 7.13 -14.84 -13.25
CA PRO A 170 6.40 -14.90 -12.00
C PRO A 170 4.91 -14.67 -12.24
N SER A 171 4.07 -15.45 -11.56
CA SER A 171 2.60 -15.37 -11.67
C SER A 171 1.98 -14.13 -11.02
N ILE A 172 2.79 -13.22 -10.47
CA ILE A 172 2.33 -11.97 -9.83
C ILE A 172 1.56 -11.07 -10.81
N GLY A 173 1.86 -11.15 -12.11
CA GLY A 173 1.16 -10.36 -13.14
C GLY A 173 -0.14 -10.97 -13.66
N SER A 174 -0.52 -12.19 -13.22
CA SER A 174 -1.76 -12.85 -13.66
C SER A 174 -2.94 -12.65 -12.68
N LEU A 175 -2.73 -12.00 -11.55
CA LEU A 175 -3.77 -11.73 -10.55
C LEU A 175 -4.79 -10.65 -10.97
N GLY A 176 -4.68 -10.12 -12.18
CA GLY A 176 -5.57 -9.09 -12.71
C GLY A 176 -6.13 -9.33 -14.10
N ARG A 177 -5.98 -10.54 -14.67
CA ARG A 177 -6.52 -10.85 -16.01
C ARG A 177 -7.29 -12.17 -15.99
N ASN A 178 -8.47 -12.14 -15.43
CA ASN A 178 -9.61 -13.00 -15.75
C ASN A 178 -10.88 -12.20 -15.59
#